data_699ecba35a11f0fd515ca809bba1af3a
#
_entry.id   699ecba35a11f0fd515ca809bba1af3a
#
_cell.length_a   1.000
_cell.length_b   1.000
_cell.length_c   1.000
_cell.angle_alpha   90.00
_cell.angle_beta   90.00
_cell.angle_gamma   90.00
#
_symmetry.space_group_name_H-M   'P 1'
#
loop_
_entity.id
_entity.type
_entity.pdbx_description
1 polymer ?
#
loop_
_entity_poly.entity_id
_entity_poly.type
_entity_poly.pdbx_seq_one_letter_code
_entity_poly.pdbx_strand_id
1 'polypeptide(L)'
;MCANNDQKLRLFAAALGEGTLRPLAQWPFDWAVNYATVRPESHLAAVVGDDPATLLTDVHNGTIIARLHGHQDYSFAAAWHPGGVLLATGNQDTTTLLWDVRKTNEPLTRLAGRMGAIRSLRFSPDGRFLAMSEPADFVHIYDVASGFQDCQEHDFFGEIAGIAFSPDSSSLFVGISDLTYASLMQLERQRCEW
;
A
#
# COMPACT_ATOMS: atom_id res chain seq x y z
N MET A 1 11.82 5.88 -5.77
CA MET A 1 11.48 6.74 -4.63
C MET A 1 11.87 6.05 -3.34
N CYS A 2 12.37 6.77 -2.36
CA CYS A 2 12.83 6.22 -1.08
C CYS A 2 12.27 7.08 0.06
N ALA A 3 11.51 6.44 0.96
CA ALA A 3 11.02 6.99 2.22
C ALA A 3 11.96 6.56 3.35
N ASN A 4 12.15 7.40 4.34
CA ASN A 4 13.03 7.09 5.48
C ASN A 4 12.61 7.89 6.73
N ASN A 5 12.94 7.36 7.91
CA ASN A 5 12.68 7.96 9.22
C ASN A 5 13.39 9.29 9.45
N ASP A 6 14.28 9.72 8.55
CA ASP A 6 14.94 11.03 8.61
C ASP A 6 14.08 12.19 8.10
N GLN A 7 12.75 12.00 8.04
CA GLN A 7 11.76 13.00 7.64
C GLN A 7 11.94 13.50 6.20
N LYS A 8 12.45 12.65 5.31
CA LYS A 8 12.70 13.02 3.92
C LYS A 8 12.21 11.97 2.95
N LEU A 9 11.56 12.44 1.90
CA LEU A 9 11.27 11.64 0.72
C LEU A 9 12.31 11.97 -0.36
N ARG A 10 12.95 10.95 -0.93
CA ARG A 10 13.99 11.10 -1.96
C ARG A 10 13.58 10.46 -3.26
N LEU A 11 13.84 11.15 -4.34
CA LEU A 11 13.65 10.65 -5.69
C LEU A 11 15.02 10.39 -6.33
N PHE A 12 15.14 9.22 -6.96
CA PHE A 12 16.36 8.83 -7.68
C PHE A 12 16.00 8.43 -9.11
N ALA A 13 16.87 8.77 -10.07
CA ALA A 13 16.86 8.15 -11.38
C ALA A 13 17.66 6.83 -11.33
N ALA A 14 17.07 5.77 -11.86
CA ALA A 14 17.77 4.52 -12.12
C ALA A 14 18.27 4.54 -13.54
N ALA A 15 19.59 4.55 -13.74
CA ALA A 15 20.17 4.40 -15.06
C ALA A 15 20.27 2.90 -15.39
N LEU A 16 19.48 2.46 -16.37
CA LEU A 16 19.55 1.08 -16.88
C LEU A 16 20.94 0.84 -17.47
N GLY A 17 21.68 -0.13 -16.91
CA GLY A 17 23.01 -0.54 -17.37
C GLY A 17 24.21 0.02 -16.60
N GLU A 18 24.04 1.07 -15.79
CA GLU A 18 25.16 1.65 -15.02
C GLU A 18 25.21 1.20 -13.54
N GLY A 19 24.15 0.52 -13.04
CA GLY A 19 24.07 0.05 -11.65
C GLY A 19 24.08 1.20 -10.62
N THR A 20 23.90 2.45 -11.04
CA THR A 20 23.97 3.63 -10.20
C THR A 20 22.60 4.31 -10.03
N LEU A 21 22.32 4.78 -8.82
CA LEU A 21 21.17 5.62 -8.52
C LEU A 21 21.63 7.07 -8.43
N ARG A 22 21.13 7.93 -9.31
CA ARG A 22 21.40 9.37 -9.25
C ARG A 22 20.29 10.08 -8.51
N PRO A 23 20.59 10.85 -7.43
CA PRO A 23 19.58 11.62 -6.74
C PRO A 23 19.02 12.73 -7.68
N LEU A 24 17.70 12.84 -7.72
CA LEU A 24 16.99 13.86 -8.51
C LEU A 24 16.46 14.98 -7.63
N ALA A 25 15.78 14.61 -6.52
CA ALA A 25 15.16 15.56 -5.62
C ALA A 25 15.02 14.95 -4.21
N GLN A 26 14.84 15.83 -3.22
CA GLN A 26 14.41 15.45 -1.90
C GLN A 26 13.47 16.52 -1.32
N TRP A 27 12.46 16.06 -0.59
CA TRP A 27 11.49 16.91 0.07
C TRP A 27 11.45 16.60 1.57
N PRO A 28 11.52 17.64 2.43
CA PRO A 28 11.37 17.47 3.87
C PRO A 28 9.90 17.34 4.25
N PHE A 29 9.66 16.64 5.35
CA PHE A 29 8.39 16.53 6.05
C PHE A 29 8.61 16.80 7.54
N ASP A 30 7.56 17.14 8.27
CA ASP A 30 7.63 17.40 9.71
C ASP A 30 7.63 16.11 10.55
N TRP A 31 7.50 14.94 9.89
CA TRP A 31 7.37 13.62 10.51
C TRP A 31 8.10 12.54 9.70
N ALA A 32 8.33 11.38 10.33
CA ALA A 32 9.02 10.26 9.69
C ALA A 32 8.16 9.64 8.57
N VAL A 33 8.72 9.57 7.37
CA VAL A 33 8.03 9.02 6.19
C VAL A 33 8.18 7.50 6.19
N ASN A 34 7.09 6.78 6.47
CA ASN A 34 7.08 5.32 6.53
C ASN A 34 6.97 4.69 5.14
N TYR A 35 6.12 5.27 4.27
CA TYR A 35 5.94 4.75 2.92
C TYR A 35 5.50 5.84 1.95
N ALA A 36 5.83 5.64 0.69
CA ALA A 36 5.36 6.50 -0.39
C ALA A 36 5.22 5.72 -1.70
N THR A 37 4.18 6.02 -2.47
CA THR A 37 3.89 5.34 -3.73
C THR A 37 3.36 6.34 -4.76
N VAL A 38 3.82 6.20 -6.01
CA VAL A 38 3.41 7.07 -7.12
C VAL A 38 2.18 6.49 -7.79
N ARG A 39 1.22 7.35 -8.08
CA ARG A 39 0.06 7.02 -8.89
C ARG A 39 0.49 6.60 -10.30
N PRO A 40 -0.06 5.51 -10.86
CA PRO A 40 0.25 5.08 -12.23
C PRO A 40 0.12 6.24 -13.23
N GLU A 41 1.06 6.34 -14.15
CA GLU A 41 1.11 7.32 -15.25
C GLU A 41 0.94 8.79 -14.80
N SER A 42 1.41 9.12 -13.59
CA SER A 42 1.19 10.44 -13.00
C SER A 42 2.42 10.88 -12.19
N HIS A 43 2.43 12.16 -11.83
CA HIS A 43 3.41 12.76 -10.92
C HIS A 43 2.87 12.89 -9.49
N LEU A 44 1.69 12.37 -9.22
CA LEU A 44 1.07 12.37 -7.91
C LEU A 44 1.54 11.19 -7.08
N ALA A 45 2.06 11.45 -5.88
CA ALA A 45 2.39 10.42 -4.91
C ALA A 45 1.50 10.51 -3.69
N ALA A 46 1.17 9.35 -3.12
CA ALA A 46 0.68 9.25 -1.76
C ALA A 46 1.86 9.05 -0.82
N VAL A 47 1.94 9.86 0.22
CA VAL A 47 2.98 9.83 1.26
C VAL A 47 2.32 9.62 2.60
N VAL A 48 2.78 8.61 3.34
CA VAL A 48 2.27 8.22 4.66
C VAL A 48 3.40 8.05 5.65
N GLY A 49 3.13 8.28 6.91
CA GLY A 49 4.14 8.19 7.96
C GLY A 49 3.57 8.42 9.35
N ASP A 50 4.37 9.05 10.22
CA ASP A 50 4.04 9.33 11.61
C ASP A 50 3.09 10.55 11.75
N ASP A 51 2.09 10.58 10.89
CA ASP A 51 0.98 11.53 10.91
C ASP A 51 -0.30 10.79 10.50
N PRO A 52 -1.45 11.06 11.12
CA PRO A 52 -2.72 10.43 10.74
C PRO A 52 -3.17 10.78 9.31
N ALA A 53 -2.77 11.94 8.79
CA ALA A 53 -3.15 12.36 7.45
C ALA A 53 -2.24 11.74 6.38
N THR A 54 -2.84 11.22 5.31
CA THR A 54 -2.12 10.86 4.10
C THR A 54 -1.96 12.11 3.23
N LEU A 55 -0.74 12.35 2.75
CA LEU A 55 -0.47 13.47 1.85
C LEU A 55 -0.50 13.02 0.39
N LEU A 56 -1.21 13.77 -0.45
CA LEU A 56 -1.06 13.70 -1.90
C LEU A 56 -0.09 14.80 -2.33
N THR A 57 1.05 14.40 -2.89
CA THR A 57 2.17 15.30 -3.19
C THR A 57 2.58 15.18 -4.65
N ASP A 58 2.84 16.31 -5.31
CA ASP A 58 3.46 16.34 -6.63
C ASP A 58 4.96 16.01 -6.51
N VAL A 59 5.39 14.93 -7.17
CA VAL A 59 6.79 14.47 -7.11
C VAL A 59 7.76 15.31 -7.94
N HIS A 60 7.32 16.26 -8.74
CA HIS A 60 8.22 17.18 -9.47
C HIS A 60 8.75 18.30 -8.59
N ASN A 61 7.88 18.85 -7.75
CA ASN A 61 8.18 20.07 -6.99
C ASN A 61 8.00 19.90 -5.47
N GLY A 62 7.51 18.72 -5.00
CA GLY A 62 7.26 18.46 -3.59
C GLY A 62 6.02 19.15 -3.01
N THR A 63 5.19 19.78 -3.85
CA THR A 63 3.99 20.51 -3.38
C THR A 63 2.94 19.51 -2.86
N ILE A 64 2.43 19.77 -1.66
CA ILE A 64 1.28 19.04 -1.11
C ILE A 64 0.02 19.56 -1.79
N ILE A 65 -0.65 18.67 -2.52
CA ILE A 65 -1.88 18.96 -3.29
C ILE A 65 -3.12 18.78 -2.41
N ALA A 66 -3.13 17.73 -1.58
CA ALA A 66 -4.24 17.44 -0.68
C ALA A 66 -3.77 16.69 0.57
N ARG A 67 -4.58 16.80 1.62
CA ARG A 67 -4.45 16.04 2.88
C ARG A 67 -5.71 15.22 3.06
N LEU A 68 -5.55 13.90 3.18
CA LEU A 68 -6.65 12.96 3.39
C LEU A 68 -6.74 12.66 4.89
N HIS A 69 -7.83 13.09 5.51
CA HIS A 69 -8.07 12.92 6.95
C HIS A 69 -9.12 11.84 7.19
N GLY A 70 -8.84 10.90 8.11
CA GLY A 70 -9.78 9.82 8.45
C GLY A 70 -9.17 8.73 9.32
N HIS A 71 -7.87 8.51 9.23
CA HIS A 71 -7.12 7.69 10.17
C HIS A 71 -6.91 8.37 11.52
N GLN A 72 -6.64 7.56 12.56
CA GLN A 72 -6.47 8.05 13.93
C GLN A 72 -5.04 7.92 14.45
N ASP A 73 -4.18 7.22 13.72
CA ASP A 73 -2.81 6.91 14.11
C ASP A 73 -1.88 6.94 12.88
N TYR A 74 -0.65 6.47 13.01
CA TYR A 74 0.38 6.45 11.99
C TYR A 74 0.07 5.46 10.87
N SER A 75 0.43 5.83 9.65
CA SER A 75 0.21 4.99 8.47
C SER A 75 1.51 4.35 7.99
N PHE A 76 1.44 3.08 7.55
CA PHE A 76 2.59 2.29 7.11
C PHE A 76 2.51 1.80 5.68
N ALA A 77 1.33 1.80 5.10
CA ALA A 77 1.13 1.28 3.76
C ALA A 77 0.21 2.19 2.93
N ALA A 78 0.47 2.24 1.65
CA ALA A 78 -0.41 2.85 0.67
C ALA A 78 -0.31 2.10 -0.66
N ALA A 79 -1.42 1.96 -1.37
CA ALA A 79 -1.45 1.31 -2.67
C ALA A 79 -2.42 2.02 -3.62
N TRP A 80 -1.96 2.29 -4.84
CA TRP A 80 -2.81 2.79 -5.91
C TRP A 80 -3.45 1.63 -6.66
N HIS A 81 -4.74 1.74 -6.91
CA HIS A 81 -5.40 0.91 -7.92
C HIS A 81 -4.79 1.20 -9.30
N PRO A 82 -4.58 0.21 -10.18
CA PRO A 82 -3.98 0.42 -11.51
C PRO A 82 -4.68 1.50 -12.36
N GLY A 83 -5.99 1.66 -12.21
CA GLY A 83 -6.74 2.74 -12.86
C GLY A 83 -6.49 4.14 -12.31
N GLY A 84 -5.67 4.29 -11.26
CA GLY A 84 -5.22 5.57 -10.74
C GLY A 84 -6.27 6.43 -10.02
N VAL A 85 -7.50 5.98 -9.87
CA VAL A 85 -8.58 6.74 -9.21
C VAL A 85 -8.70 6.38 -7.73
N LEU A 86 -8.52 5.10 -7.40
CA LEU A 86 -8.61 4.61 -6.03
C LEU A 86 -7.23 4.53 -5.39
N LEU A 87 -7.16 4.95 -4.13
CA LEU A 87 -6.02 4.81 -3.24
C LEU A 87 -6.46 4.07 -1.98
N ALA A 88 -5.69 3.08 -1.56
CA ALA A 88 -5.83 2.42 -0.26
C ALA A 88 -4.72 2.90 0.67
N THR A 89 -5.03 3.18 1.95
CA THR A 89 -4.05 3.56 2.98
C THR A 89 -4.23 2.69 4.21
N GLY A 90 -3.15 2.09 4.70
CA GLY A 90 -3.13 1.17 5.85
C GLY A 90 -2.44 1.80 7.05
N ASN A 91 -3.02 1.60 8.23
CA ASN A 91 -2.72 2.38 9.42
C ASN A 91 -2.56 1.49 10.67
N GLN A 92 -1.92 2.06 11.69
CA GLN A 92 -1.79 1.50 13.03
C GLN A 92 -3.16 1.35 13.74
N ASP A 93 -4.15 2.15 13.35
CA ASP A 93 -5.53 2.08 13.86
C ASP A 93 -6.29 0.80 13.44
N THR A 94 -5.55 -0.19 12.90
CA THR A 94 -6.04 -1.49 12.42
C THR A 94 -6.96 -1.42 11.20
N THR A 95 -7.01 -0.28 10.52
CA THR A 95 -7.91 -0.11 9.37
C THR A 95 -7.18 0.24 8.08
N THR A 96 -7.83 -0.08 6.98
CA THR A 96 -7.52 0.44 5.65
C THR A 96 -8.64 1.38 5.21
N LEU A 97 -8.29 2.59 4.80
CA LEU A 97 -9.23 3.53 4.19
C LEU A 97 -9.06 3.52 2.67
N LEU A 98 -10.17 3.46 1.95
CA LEU A 98 -10.24 3.60 0.50
C LEU A 98 -10.66 5.03 0.15
N TRP A 99 -9.95 5.61 -0.81
CA TRP A 99 -10.15 7.00 -1.24
C TRP A 99 -10.42 7.07 -2.74
N ASP A 100 -11.41 7.85 -3.15
CA ASP A 100 -11.50 8.38 -4.51
C ASP A 100 -10.73 9.71 -4.53
N VAL A 101 -9.58 9.75 -5.20
CA VAL A 101 -8.72 10.94 -5.20
C VAL A 101 -9.30 12.15 -5.93
N ARG A 102 -10.45 12.01 -6.56
CA ARG A 102 -11.25 13.11 -7.11
C ARG A 102 -12.15 13.76 -6.04
N LYS A 103 -12.35 13.05 -4.90
CA LYS A 103 -13.19 13.48 -3.77
C LYS A 103 -12.43 13.19 -2.47
N THR A 104 -11.55 14.10 -2.09
CA THR A 104 -10.60 13.91 -0.99
C THR A 104 -11.14 14.25 0.41
N ASN A 105 -12.40 14.67 0.51
CA ASN A 105 -12.98 15.17 1.77
C ASN A 105 -13.29 14.05 2.76
N GLU A 106 -13.61 12.85 2.27
CA GLU A 106 -13.96 11.69 3.09
C GLU A 106 -13.55 10.38 2.40
N PRO A 107 -13.24 9.32 3.15
CA PRO A 107 -12.97 8.02 2.56
C PRO A 107 -14.24 7.41 1.97
N LEU A 108 -14.10 6.63 0.89
CA LEU A 108 -15.20 5.86 0.29
C LEU A 108 -15.70 4.75 1.21
N THR A 109 -14.75 4.05 1.84
CA THR A 109 -15.06 2.95 2.76
C THR A 109 -13.90 2.69 3.69
N ARG A 110 -14.19 2.01 4.79
CA ARG A 110 -13.23 1.56 5.80
C ARG A 110 -13.25 0.03 5.86
N LEU A 111 -12.10 -0.59 5.70
CA LEU A 111 -11.90 -2.02 5.88
C LEU A 111 -11.21 -2.25 7.21
N ALA A 112 -11.79 -3.08 8.06
CA ALA A 112 -11.24 -3.38 9.37
C ALA A 112 -10.31 -4.59 9.29
N GLY A 113 -9.15 -4.51 9.91
CA GLY A 113 -8.31 -5.66 10.24
C GLY A 113 -8.83 -6.37 11.49
N ARG A 114 -8.13 -7.45 11.88
CA ARG A 114 -8.45 -8.26 13.06
C ARG A 114 -7.79 -7.74 14.33
N MET A 115 -6.49 -7.55 14.31
CA MET A 115 -5.72 -7.29 15.55
C MET A 115 -4.57 -6.32 15.38
N GLY A 116 -4.03 -6.16 14.18
CA GLY A 116 -2.76 -5.50 13.98
C GLY A 116 -2.81 -4.28 13.05
N ALA A 117 -1.74 -3.52 13.08
CA ALA A 117 -1.50 -2.45 12.11
C ALA A 117 -1.51 -3.00 10.68
N ILE A 118 -2.05 -2.25 9.75
CA ILE A 118 -2.00 -2.64 8.34
C ILE A 118 -0.63 -2.25 7.77
N ARG A 119 0.23 -3.26 7.59
CA ARG A 119 1.63 -3.07 7.19
C ARG A 119 1.88 -3.19 5.70
N SER A 120 1.02 -3.90 4.97
CA SER A 120 1.16 -4.00 3.52
C SER A 120 -0.19 -3.99 2.81
N LEU A 121 -0.22 -3.27 1.70
CA LEU A 121 -1.37 -3.15 0.80
C LEU A 121 -0.91 -3.34 -0.64
N ARG A 122 -1.62 -4.15 -1.43
CA ARG A 122 -1.35 -4.34 -2.85
C ARG A 122 -2.65 -4.50 -3.62
N PHE A 123 -2.83 -3.72 -4.67
CA PHE A 123 -3.81 -4.07 -5.70
C PHE A 123 -3.21 -5.08 -6.67
N SER A 124 -4.02 -6.00 -7.15
CA SER A 124 -3.62 -6.85 -8.27
C SER A 124 -3.42 -6.01 -9.55
N PRO A 125 -2.49 -6.41 -10.45
CA PRO A 125 -2.24 -5.67 -11.69
C PRO A 125 -3.47 -5.47 -12.58
N ASP A 126 -4.43 -6.41 -12.55
CA ASP A 126 -5.72 -6.29 -13.25
C ASP A 126 -6.74 -5.40 -12.52
N GLY A 127 -6.40 -4.91 -11.32
CA GLY A 127 -7.25 -4.05 -10.50
C GLY A 127 -8.43 -4.75 -9.82
N ARG A 128 -8.56 -6.08 -9.96
CA ARG A 128 -9.72 -6.80 -9.44
C ARG A 128 -9.67 -7.03 -7.92
N PHE A 129 -8.47 -7.20 -7.37
CA PHE A 129 -8.30 -7.52 -5.96
C PHE A 129 -7.46 -6.49 -5.22
N LEU A 130 -7.78 -6.30 -3.94
CA LEU A 130 -6.93 -5.63 -2.97
C LEU A 130 -6.51 -6.65 -1.91
N ALA A 131 -5.21 -6.89 -1.78
CA ALA A 131 -4.66 -7.65 -0.67
C ALA A 131 -4.19 -6.71 0.43
N MET A 132 -4.55 -7.02 1.68
CA MET A 132 -4.21 -6.30 2.90
C MET A 132 -3.59 -7.27 3.89
N SER A 133 -2.44 -6.93 4.48
CA SER A 133 -1.82 -7.79 5.50
C SER A 133 -1.60 -7.07 6.81
N GLU A 134 -1.82 -7.82 7.88
CA GLU A 134 -1.45 -7.50 9.25
C GLU A 134 -0.18 -8.29 9.62
N PRO A 135 0.71 -7.79 10.49
CA PRO A 135 1.88 -8.56 10.92
C PRO A 135 1.49 -9.83 11.66
N ALA A 136 0.41 -9.76 12.45
CA ALA A 136 -0.13 -10.88 13.21
C ALA A 136 -1.04 -11.72 12.32
N ASP A 137 -0.43 -12.58 11.50
CA ASP A 137 -0.94 -13.79 10.90
C ASP A 137 -2.01 -13.64 9.80
N PHE A 138 -2.60 -12.46 9.56
CA PHE A 138 -3.75 -12.34 8.67
C PHE A 138 -3.42 -11.66 7.33
N VAL A 139 -3.96 -12.26 6.26
CA VAL A 139 -4.05 -11.64 4.93
C VAL A 139 -5.51 -11.64 4.48
N HIS A 140 -6.00 -10.48 4.11
CA HIS A 140 -7.34 -10.26 3.61
C HIS A 140 -7.27 -9.95 2.11
N ILE A 141 -8.12 -10.60 1.31
CA ILE A 141 -8.21 -10.40 -0.14
C ILE A 141 -9.63 -9.95 -0.47
N TYR A 142 -9.78 -8.68 -0.82
CA TYR A 142 -11.06 -8.07 -1.16
C TYR A 142 -11.27 -8.05 -2.66
N ASP A 143 -12.52 -8.37 -3.12
CA ASP A 143 -12.93 -8.15 -4.51
C ASP A 143 -13.35 -6.69 -4.69
N VAL A 144 -12.67 -5.97 -5.57
CA VAL A 144 -12.93 -4.55 -5.86
C VAL A 144 -14.28 -4.38 -6.57
N ALA A 145 -14.68 -5.35 -7.41
CA ALA A 145 -15.92 -5.28 -8.16
C ALA A 145 -17.17 -5.41 -7.27
N SER A 146 -17.06 -6.10 -6.13
CA SER A 146 -18.12 -6.16 -5.12
C SER A 146 -18.23 -4.86 -4.28
N GLY A 147 -17.41 -3.85 -4.55
CA GLY A 147 -17.28 -2.67 -3.68
C GLY A 147 -16.63 -3.01 -2.35
N PHE A 148 -15.72 -3.98 -2.34
CA PHE A 148 -15.00 -4.49 -1.16
C PHE A 148 -15.89 -5.20 -0.13
N GLN A 149 -17.07 -5.69 -0.54
CA GLN A 149 -17.95 -6.46 0.35
C GLN A 149 -17.52 -7.92 0.45
N ASP A 150 -17.02 -8.50 -0.64
CA ASP A 150 -16.52 -9.86 -0.68
C ASP A 150 -15.06 -9.87 -0.24
N CYS A 151 -14.76 -10.64 0.81
CA CYS A 151 -13.44 -10.79 1.39
C CYS A 151 -13.13 -12.24 1.64
N GLN A 152 -11.94 -12.67 1.24
CA GLN A 152 -11.33 -13.92 1.69
C GLN A 152 -10.28 -13.58 2.74
N GLU A 153 -10.32 -14.26 3.88
CA GLU A 153 -9.38 -14.10 4.97
C GLU A 153 -8.58 -15.38 5.14
N HIS A 154 -7.26 -15.23 5.22
CA HIS A 154 -6.33 -16.33 5.45
C HIS A 154 -5.55 -16.07 6.73
N ASP A 155 -5.59 -17.05 7.62
CA ASP A 155 -4.82 -17.07 8.87
C ASP A 155 -3.56 -17.91 8.63
N PHE A 156 -2.39 -17.31 8.85
CA PHE A 156 -1.09 -17.95 8.72
C PHE A 156 -0.42 -17.98 10.10
N PHE A 157 0.12 -19.11 10.49
CA PHE A 157 0.81 -19.23 11.79
C PHE A 157 2.22 -18.63 11.71
N GLY A 158 2.34 -17.31 11.64
CA GLY A 158 3.62 -16.59 11.57
C GLY A 158 3.48 -15.17 11.06
N GLU A 159 4.44 -14.30 11.38
CA GLU A 159 4.43 -12.90 11.00
C GLU A 159 4.47 -12.73 9.48
N ILE A 160 3.56 -11.93 8.94
CA ILE A 160 3.53 -11.61 7.52
C ILE A 160 4.60 -10.57 7.21
N ALA A 161 5.70 -11.00 6.58
CA ALA A 161 6.81 -10.13 6.18
C ALA A 161 6.50 -9.28 4.93
N GLY A 162 5.58 -9.74 4.08
CA GLY A 162 5.15 -9.00 2.90
C GLY A 162 4.27 -9.80 1.96
N ILE A 163 3.61 -9.08 1.06
CA ILE A 163 2.71 -9.64 0.04
C ILE A 163 3.01 -9.05 -1.34
N ALA A 164 2.85 -9.85 -2.39
CA ALA A 164 3.00 -9.40 -3.78
C ALA A 164 2.14 -10.23 -4.73
N PHE A 165 1.44 -9.58 -5.65
CA PHE A 165 0.79 -10.26 -6.77
C PHE A 165 1.78 -10.61 -7.86
N SER A 166 1.52 -11.70 -8.59
CA SER A 166 2.18 -11.98 -9.86
C SER A 166 1.79 -10.92 -10.91
N PRO A 167 2.66 -10.64 -11.91
CA PRO A 167 2.37 -9.64 -12.93
C PRO A 167 1.11 -9.92 -13.76
N ASP A 168 0.73 -11.18 -13.89
CA ASP A 168 -0.45 -11.64 -14.61
C ASP A 168 -1.71 -11.75 -13.73
N SER A 169 -1.61 -11.36 -12.45
CA SER A 169 -2.69 -11.42 -11.45
C SER A 169 -3.22 -12.84 -11.18
N SER A 170 -2.46 -13.88 -11.53
CA SER A 170 -2.87 -15.28 -11.32
C SER A 170 -2.57 -15.77 -9.91
N SER A 171 -1.61 -15.14 -9.22
CA SER A 171 -1.15 -15.58 -7.90
C SER A 171 -0.89 -14.41 -6.96
N LEU A 172 -1.08 -14.66 -5.67
CA LEU A 172 -0.61 -13.82 -4.57
C LEU A 172 0.46 -14.58 -3.79
N PHE A 173 1.64 -13.99 -3.67
CA PHE A 173 2.73 -14.49 -2.85
C PHE A 173 2.68 -13.84 -1.46
N VAL A 174 2.81 -14.65 -0.42
CA VAL A 174 2.83 -14.23 0.98
C VAL A 174 4.13 -14.72 1.61
N GLY A 175 4.97 -13.78 2.03
CA GLY A 175 6.18 -14.08 2.80
C GLY A 175 5.83 -14.18 4.28
N ILE A 176 6.12 -15.33 4.90
CA ILE A 176 5.86 -15.62 6.30
C ILE A 176 7.20 -15.77 7.01
N SER A 177 7.37 -15.07 8.12
CA SER A 177 8.54 -15.13 8.98
C SER A 177 8.12 -15.57 10.37
N ASP A 178 8.75 -16.63 10.90
CA ASP A 178 8.67 -16.97 12.30
C ASP A 178 10.08 -17.10 12.91
N LEU A 179 10.16 -17.42 14.18
CA LEU A 179 11.45 -17.52 14.90
C LEU A 179 12.31 -18.68 14.40
N THR A 180 11.74 -19.67 13.72
CA THR A 180 12.42 -20.92 13.38
C THR A 180 12.47 -21.13 11.86
N TYR A 181 11.43 -20.74 11.15
CA TYR A 181 11.27 -21.00 9.72
C TYR A 181 10.79 -19.74 9.02
N ALA A 182 11.28 -19.56 7.80
CA ALA A 182 10.71 -18.61 6.85
C ALA A 182 10.09 -19.40 5.71
N SER A 183 8.92 -18.99 5.25
CA SER A 183 8.23 -19.64 4.14
C SER A 183 7.67 -18.61 3.16
N LEU A 184 7.55 -19.06 1.90
CA LEU A 184 6.86 -18.32 0.86
C LEU A 184 5.66 -19.15 0.43
N MET A 185 4.48 -18.63 0.68
CA MET A 185 3.22 -19.23 0.24
C MET A 185 2.76 -18.61 -1.05
N GLN A 186 2.21 -19.43 -1.93
CA GLN A 186 1.56 -18.99 -3.17
C GLN A 186 0.08 -19.35 -3.08
N LEU A 187 -0.78 -18.35 -3.18
CA LEU A 187 -2.22 -18.50 -3.31
C LEU A 187 -2.57 -18.33 -4.79
N GLU A 188 -3.15 -19.34 -5.41
CA GLU A 188 -3.55 -19.31 -6.82
C GLU A 188 -5.01 -18.89 -6.96
N ARG A 189 -5.26 -18.01 -7.92
CA ARG A 189 -6.60 -17.60 -8.28
C ARG A 189 -7.30 -18.72 -9.03
N GLN A 190 -8.36 -19.26 -8.45
CA GLN A 190 -9.24 -20.15 -9.18
C GLN A 190 -10.14 -19.35 -10.13
N ARG A 191 -10.08 -19.67 -11.42
CA ARG A 191 -11.05 -19.18 -12.41
C ARG A 191 -12.21 -20.15 -12.40
N CYS A 192 -13.39 -19.72 -11.93
CA CYS A 192 -14.61 -20.49 -12.20
C CYS A 192 -14.84 -20.44 -13.71
N GLU A 193 -14.58 -21.53 -14.39
CA GLU A 193 -15.07 -21.73 -15.77
C GLU A 193 -16.59 -21.97 -15.66
N TRP A 194 -17.38 -21.02 -16.14
CA TRP A 194 -18.82 -21.14 -16.35
C TRP A 194 -19.10 -21.42 -17.81
#